data_cda7cab5e1bcdde2718dc97f2a6c2576
#
_entry.id   cda7cab5e1bcdde2718dc97f2a6c2576
#
_cell.length_a   1.000
_cell.length_b   1.000
_cell.length_c   1.000
_cell.angle_alpha   90.00
_cell.angle_beta   90.00
_cell.angle_gamma   90.00
#
_symmetry.space_group_name_H-M   'P 1'
#
loop_
_entity.id
_entity.type
_entity.pdbx_description
1 polymer ?
#
loop_
_entity_poly.entity_id
_entity_poly.type
_entity_poly.pdbx_seq_one_letter_code
_entity_poly.pdbx_strand_id
1 'polypeptide(L)'
;LGNSLTSGYRDGALYLDGQNESYPSMIAQQMKLAGGAANFNQPLMDDNNGGLLLPTPAGNVQIFDTKLYISGFSGGVPVLGYANNRVATNVLKNIYTSSNTFQNLGVPGAKSFHLLYNGFGNPSGIAAKTANPYYVRFASSPTATVVGDALAQNPTFFSLWIGNNDTLGYASNGGDVTLDQMTPITDFTAYYSTIINTMVSKGAKGVVANLPYVTSIPFFTTVPYNPLTSRILGKGDVAVGEKTIDDLNAGLYGPLNQILTALGAGDRIKPLSKTSGNPVLMIDETLPDLSAQIKAVASTIPTLAPLATYLGATYGRARQAKSTDMILLSTQNAIGGTVTLPPGVPATLGANGVSYPFADKYVLLPSEATEINSTIDSYNAAIKSIADSKGLAFVDANAKMKELSQSSGIQFDGVRYTAKFVTGGTFSLDGVHL
;
A
#
# COMPACT_ATOMS: atom_id res chain seq x y z
N LEU A 1 -9.05 -16.00 10.83
CA LEU A 1 -7.65 -15.59 10.96
C LEU A 1 -7.20 -14.85 9.71
N GLY A 2 -6.39 -13.79 9.86
CA GLY A 2 -5.84 -13.05 8.74
C GLY A 2 -5.37 -11.65 9.10
N ASN A 3 -5.33 -10.80 8.07
CA ASN A 3 -4.85 -9.43 8.17
C ASN A 3 -6.00 -8.39 8.18
N SER A 4 -5.76 -7.23 7.57
CA SER A 4 -6.72 -6.14 7.42
C SER A 4 -8.00 -6.54 6.69
N LEU A 5 -7.92 -7.35 5.63
CA LEU A 5 -9.09 -7.86 4.90
C LEU A 5 -10.01 -8.69 5.81
N THR A 6 -9.43 -9.46 6.72
CA THR A 6 -10.17 -10.26 7.70
C THR A 6 -10.80 -9.39 8.79
N SER A 7 -10.08 -8.35 9.23
CA SER A 7 -10.58 -7.45 10.29
C SER A 7 -11.70 -6.51 9.83
N GLY A 8 -11.91 -6.32 8.51
CA GLY A 8 -12.82 -5.33 7.96
C GLY A 8 -12.23 -3.91 7.91
N TYR A 9 -10.89 -3.82 7.84
CA TYR A 9 -10.21 -2.55 7.60
C TYR A 9 -10.46 -2.07 6.18
N ARG A 10 -10.89 -0.84 6.00
CA ARG A 10 -11.12 -0.19 4.72
C ARG A 10 -11.08 1.33 4.87
N ASP A 11 -11.00 2.07 3.78
CA ASP A 11 -10.93 3.54 3.78
C ASP A 11 -9.77 4.09 4.64
N GLY A 12 -8.68 3.35 4.75
CA GLY A 12 -7.50 3.73 5.53
C GLY A 12 -7.65 3.60 7.05
N ALA A 13 -8.73 2.97 7.57
CA ALA A 13 -8.94 2.79 9.00
C ALA A 13 -9.73 1.52 9.37
N LEU A 14 -9.63 1.10 10.63
CA LEU A 14 -10.53 0.14 11.23
C LEU A 14 -11.65 0.91 11.95
N TYR A 15 -12.92 0.61 11.64
CA TYR A 15 -14.09 1.23 12.23
C TYR A 15 -15.29 0.28 12.28
N LEU A 16 -16.31 0.64 13.05
CA LEU A 16 -17.41 -0.24 13.43
C LEU A 16 -18.14 -0.86 12.24
N ASP A 17 -18.58 -0.06 11.26
CA ASP A 17 -19.32 -0.58 10.09
C ASP A 17 -18.42 -1.47 9.21
N GLY A 18 -17.14 -1.08 9.00
CA GLY A 18 -16.20 -1.90 8.25
C GLY A 18 -16.03 -3.29 8.86
N GLN A 19 -15.97 -3.37 10.19
CA GLN A 19 -15.87 -4.64 10.91
C GLN A 19 -17.15 -5.47 10.82
N ASN A 20 -18.33 -4.84 10.95
CA ASN A 20 -19.62 -5.52 10.84
C ASN A 20 -19.85 -6.09 9.43
N GLU A 21 -19.32 -5.44 8.41
CA GLU A 21 -19.41 -5.85 7.00
C GLU A 21 -18.18 -6.64 6.54
N SER A 22 -17.30 -7.06 7.44
CA SER A 22 -16.15 -7.91 7.10
C SER A 22 -16.59 -9.27 6.55
N TYR A 23 -15.81 -9.87 5.62
CA TYR A 23 -16.16 -11.17 5.06
C TYR A 23 -16.35 -12.27 6.13
N PRO A 24 -15.58 -12.32 7.25
CA PRO A 24 -15.85 -13.30 8.31
C PRO A 24 -17.20 -13.07 8.99
N SER A 25 -17.60 -11.81 9.17
CA SER A 25 -18.94 -11.48 9.70
C SER A 25 -20.04 -11.98 8.77
N MET A 26 -19.92 -11.73 7.47
CA MET A 26 -20.86 -12.20 6.46
C MET A 26 -20.96 -13.74 6.43
N ILE A 27 -19.81 -14.43 6.44
CA ILE A 27 -19.77 -15.90 6.52
C ILE A 27 -20.45 -16.40 7.79
N ALA A 28 -20.16 -15.80 8.94
CA ALA A 28 -20.76 -16.21 10.22
C ALA A 28 -22.27 -16.04 10.23
N GLN A 29 -22.80 -14.96 9.63
CA GLN A 29 -24.24 -14.73 9.47
C GLN A 29 -24.88 -15.84 8.63
N GLN A 30 -24.24 -16.24 7.51
CA GLN A 30 -24.76 -17.35 6.69
C GLN A 30 -24.67 -18.69 7.40
N MET A 31 -23.55 -18.97 8.09
CA MET A 31 -23.39 -20.21 8.87
C MET A 31 -24.43 -20.31 10.00
N LYS A 32 -24.81 -19.21 10.62
CA LYS A 32 -25.88 -19.18 11.62
C LYS A 32 -27.22 -19.69 11.06
N LEU A 33 -27.56 -19.34 9.82
CA LEU A 33 -28.78 -19.84 9.15
C LEU A 33 -28.71 -21.33 8.87
N ALA A 34 -27.50 -21.91 8.76
CA ALA A 34 -27.27 -23.33 8.58
C ALA A 34 -27.06 -24.11 9.91
N GLY A 35 -27.42 -23.52 11.06
CA GLY A 35 -27.27 -24.12 12.37
C GLY A 35 -25.88 -23.98 13.02
N GLY A 36 -25.07 -23.07 12.51
CA GLY A 36 -23.79 -22.68 13.11
C GLY A 36 -23.93 -21.89 14.42
N ALA A 37 -22.81 -21.45 14.99
CA ALA A 37 -22.79 -20.71 16.25
C ALA A 37 -23.69 -19.47 16.22
N ALA A 38 -24.44 -19.24 17.29
CA ALA A 38 -25.38 -18.12 17.40
C ALA A 38 -24.66 -16.76 17.45
N ASN A 39 -23.47 -16.73 18.04
CA ASN A 39 -22.67 -15.53 18.27
C ASN A 39 -21.37 -15.59 17.50
N PHE A 40 -21.00 -14.45 16.92
CA PHE A 40 -19.71 -14.20 16.29
C PHE A 40 -19.18 -12.85 16.81
N ASN A 41 -18.34 -12.91 17.83
CA ASN A 41 -17.81 -11.72 18.48
C ASN A 41 -16.62 -11.19 17.71
N GLN A 42 -16.56 -9.88 17.53
CA GLN A 42 -15.46 -9.17 16.91
C GLN A 42 -14.89 -8.13 17.88
N PRO A 43 -13.57 -7.83 17.83
CA PRO A 43 -12.98 -6.77 18.65
C PRO A 43 -13.32 -5.40 18.06
N LEU A 44 -14.60 -5.03 18.13
CA LEU A 44 -15.14 -3.84 17.48
C LEU A 44 -14.48 -2.56 17.98
N MET A 45 -14.32 -1.60 17.08
CA MET A 45 -14.01 -0.21 17.42
C MET A 45 -15.23 0.44 18.07
N ASP A 46 -15.04 1.53 18.81
CA ASP A 46 -16.13 2.17 19.56
C ASP A 46 -17.03 3.02 18.65
N ASP A 47 -16.57 3.42 17.44
CA ASP A 47 -17.29 4.28 16.51
C ASP A 47 -16.98 4.05 15.03
N ASN A 48 -17.60 4.88 14.17
CA ASN A 48 -17.43 4.87 12.72
C ASN A 48 -16.43 5.90 12.19
N ASN A 49 -15.72 6.63 13.04
CA ASN A 49 -14.66 7.53 12.60
C ASN A 49 -13.36 6.77 12.33
N GLY A 50 -13.12 5.71 13.09
CA GLY A 50 -11.86 5.00 13.06
C GLY A 50 -10.74 5.78 13.75
N GLY A 51 -9.50 5.42 13.40
CA GLY A 51 -8.33 5.98 14.07
C GLY A 51 -8.09 5.38 15.46
N LEU A 52 -6.93 5.63 16.03
CA LEU A 52 -6.58 5.10 17.35
C LEU A 52 -5.66 6.05 18.11
N LEU A 53 -5.97 6.24 19.39
CA LEU A 53 -5.18 7.02 20.35
C LEU A 53 -4.43 6.08 21.27
N LEU A 54 -3.13 6.30 21.44
CA LEU A 54 -2.29 5.63 22.42
C LEU A 54 -2.26 6.46 23.71
N PRO A 55 -2.72 5.92 24.86
CA PRO A 55 -2.57 6.59 26.15
C PRO A 55 -1.09 6.70 26.53
N THR A 56 -0.68 7.89 26.97
CA THR A 56 0.65 8.15 27.51
C THR A 56 0.55 8.97 28.79
N PRO A 57 1.58 9.05 29.65
CA PRO A 57 1.56 9.90 30.82
C PRO A 57 1.32 11.39 30.51
N ALA A 58 1.66 11.84 29.30
CA ALA A 58 1.46 13.22 28.84
C ALA A 58 0.09 13.45 28.17
N GLY A 59 -0.77 12.42 28.09
CA GLY A 59 -2.05 12.45 27.41
C GLY A 59 -2.11 11.47 26.25
N ASN A 60 -3.22 11.48 25.52
CA ASN A 60 -3.43 10.58 24.37
C ASN A 60 -2.68 11.08 23.14
N VAL A 61 -1.94 10.20 22.47
CA VAL A 61 -1.25 10.47 21.19
C VAL A 61 -1.94 9.69 20.09
N GLN A 62 -2.32 10.36 19.00
CA GLN A 62 -2.92 9.70 17.84
C GLN A 62 -1.85 8.90 17.09
N ILE A 63 -2.09 7.60 16.91
CA ILE A 63 -1.18 6.67 16.22
C ILE A 63 -1.74 6.17 14.89
N PHE A 64 -3.06 6.23 14.69
CA PHE A 64 -3.70 5.97 13.40
C PHE A 64 -4.74 7.05 13.09
N ASP A 65 -4.84 7.40 11.81
CA ASP A 65 -5.79 8.37 11.30
C ASP A 65 -7.22 7.80 11.24
N THR A 66 -8.19 8.70 11.20
CA THR A 66 -9.59 8.37 10.96
C THR A 66 -9.80 7.95 9.49
N LYS A 67 -10.95 7.34 9.20
CA LYS A 67 -11.25 6.86 7.85
C LYS A 67 -11.33 7.99 6.82
N LEU A 68 -11.02 7.65 5.60
CA LEU A 68 -11.21 8.52 4.44
C LEU A 68 -12.69 8.63 4.07
N TYR A 69 -13.07 9.77 3.49
CA TYR A 69 -14.36 9.98 2.83
C TYR A 69 -14.19 10.95 1.65
N ILE A 70 -15.16 10.98 0.74
CA ILE A 70 -15.17 11.96 -0.36
C ILE A 70 -15.70 13.28 0.20
N SER A 71 -14.82 14.26 0.39
CA SER A 71 -15.15 15.58 0.92
C SER A 71 -15.70 16.54 -0.15
N GLY A 72 -15.55 16.21 -1.42
CA GLY A 72 -16.00 17.02 -2.56
C GLY A 72 -15.41 16.53 -3.88
N PHE A 73 -15.54 17.36 -4.89
CA PHE A 73 -14.97 17.11 -6.22
C PHE A 73 -14.25 18.36 -6.74
N SER A 74 -13.10 18.16 -7.39
CA SER A 74 -12.35 19.20 -8.07
C SER A 74 -12.09 18.75 -9.51
N GLY A 75 -12.65 19.51 -10.48
CA GLY A 75 -12.55 19.13 -11.89
C GLY A 75 -13.13 17.76 -12.24
N GLY A 76 -14.13 17.29 -11.49
CA GLY A 76 -14.74 15.96 -11.64
C GLY A 76 -13.96 14.81 -10.96
N VAL A 77 -12.84 15.11 -10.29
CA VAL A 77 -12.05 14.13 -9.52
C VAL A 77 -12.45 14.20 -8.05
N PRO A 78 -12.67 13.06 -7.38
CA PRO A 78 -12.95 13.03 -5.94
C PRO A 78 -11.81 13.66 -5.13
N VAL A 79 -12.17 14.50 -4.17
CA VAL A 79 -11.26 15.03 -3.16
C VAL A 79 -11.51 14.26 -1.88
N LEU A 80 -10.46 13.61 -1.36
CA LEU A 80 -10.56 12.84 -0.13
C LEU A 80 -10.31 13.72 1.09
N GLY A 81 -11.07 13.47 2.14
CA GLY A 81 -10.89 14.06 3.46
C GLY A 81 -10.85 12.96 4.52
N TYR A 82 -10.59 13.35 5.76
CA TYR A 82 -10.60 12.45 6.91
C TYR A 82 -11.82 12.69 7.78
N ALA A 83 -12.50 11.63 8.19
CA ALA A 83 -13.64 11.73 9.11
C ALA A 83 -13.24 12.46 10.41
N ASN A 84 -14.19 13.17 11.01
CA ASN A 84 -13.98 13.95 12.24
C ASN A 84 -12.75 14.89 12.19
N ASN A 85 -12.52 15.54 11.04
CA ASN A 85 -11.35 16.42 10.84
C ASN A 85 -10.00 15.75 11.18
N ARG A 86 -9.89 14.44 10.91
CA ARG A 86 -8.71 13.61 11.20
C ARG A 86 -8.45 13.35 12.70
N VAL A 87 -9.37 13.68 13.60
CA VAL A 87 -9.22 13.50 15.06
C VAL A 87 -9.80 12.15 15.47
N ALA A 88 -8.96 11.23 15.93
CA ALA A 88 -9.38 9.94 16.46
C ALA A 88 -10.04 10.08 17.83
N THR A 89 -11.00 9.20 18.11
CA THR A 89 -11.74 9.13 19.38
C THR A 89 -11.57 7.79 20.10
N ASN A 90 -11.22 6.73 19.35
CA ASN A 90 -10.98 5.42 19.92
C ASN A 90 -9.66 5.40 20.71
N VAL A 91 -9.73 5.06 21.99
CA VAL A 91 -8.54 4.97 22.85
C VAL A 91 -8.10 3.51 22.97
N LEU A 92 -6.80 3.28 22.79
CA LEU A 92 -6.22 1.94 22.92
C LEU A 92 -6.42 1.41 24.34
N LYS A 93 -7.20 0.36 24.48
CA LYS A 93 -7.43 -0.41 25.70
C LYS A 93 -7.54 -1.89 25.35
N ASN A 94 -7.10 -2.77 26.21
CA ASN A 94 -7.36 -4.20 26.05
C ASN A 94 -8.81 -4.49 26.47
N ILE A 95 -9.57 -5.11 25.59
CA ILE A 95 -11.00 -5.44 25.77
C ILE A 95 -11.22 -6.95 25.91
N TYR A 96 -10.16 -7.74 25.92
CA TYR A 96 -10.23 -9.19 26.16
C TYR A 96 -10.64 -9.46 27.61
N THR A 97 -11.54 -10.43 27.78
CA THR A 97 -11.82 -11.09 29.07
C THR A 97 -11.97 -12.58 28.82
N SER A 98 -11.78 -13.41 29.85
CA SER A 98 -11.94 -14.87 29.71
C SER A 98 -13.37 -15.29 29.31
N SER A 99 -14.36 -14.43 29.54
CA SER A 99 -15.77 -14.63 29.15
C SER A 99 -16.13 -13.95 27.81
N ASN A 100 -15.25 -13.13 27.24
CA ASN A 100 -15.47 -12.40 25.99
C ASN A 100 -14.31 -12.66 25.03
N THR A 101 -14.33 -13.83 24.39
CA THR A 101 -13.38 -14.23 23.35
C THR A 101 -13.89 -13.77 21.98
N PHE A 102 -12.96 -13.53 21.05
CA PHE A 102 -13.26 -12.99 19.72
C PHE A 102 -13.04 -14.06 18.65
N GLN A 103 -14.01 -14.26 17.78
CA GLN A 103 -13.93 -15.21 16.66
C GLN A 103 -13.31 -14.59 15.42
N ASN A 104 -13.37 -13.27 15.27
CA ASN A 104 -12.61 -12.56 14.24
C ASN A 104 -11.25 -12.13 14.83
N LEU A 105 -10.18 -12.82 14.41
CA LEU A 105 -8.80 -12.52 14.78
C LEU A 105 -8.01 -11.96 13.57
N GLY A 106 -8.67 -11.16 12.74
CA GLY A 106 -8.01 -10.36 11.71
C GLY A 106 -7.24 -9.20 12.35
N VAL A 107 -5.96 -9.05 11.96
CA VAL A 107 -5.09 -7.99 12.50
C VAL A 107 -4.57 -7.14 11.35
N PRO A 108 -4.97 -5.86 11.23
CA PRO A 108 -4.46 -4.97 10.19
C PRO A 108 -2.92 -4.91 10.19
N GLY A 109 -2.32 -5.02 9.00
CA GLY A 109 -0.87 -4.99 8.84
C GLY A 109 -0.13 -6.30 9.18
N ALA A 110 -0.83 -7.36 9.62
CA ALA A 110 -0.17 -8.61 9.94
C ALA A 110 0.42 -9.28 8.70
N LYS A 111 1.71 -9.64 8.75
CA LYS A 111 2.38 -10.62 7.89
C LYS A 111 2.16 -12.04 8.45
N SER A 112 2.48 -13.06 7.67
CA SER A 112 2.29 -14.46 8.07
C SER A 112 2.94 -14.81 9.41
N PHE A 113 4.19 -14.40 9.64
CA PHE A 113 4.93 -14.68 10.88
C PHE A 113 4.32 -14.03 12.12
N HIS A 114 3.65 -12.87 11.95
CA HIS A 114 3.05 -12.14 13.05
C HIS A 114 1.96 -12.94 13.78
N LEU A 115 1.29 -13.87 13.08
CA LEU A 115 0.27 -14.73 13.71
C LEU A 115 0.87 -15.72 14.71
N LEU A 116 2.17 -15.98 14.61
CA LEU A 116 2.94 -16.88 15.47
C LEU A 116 3.81 -16.13 16.49
N TYR A 117 3.94 -14.80 16.36
CA TYR A 117 4.86 -14.03 17.18
C TYR A 117 4.26 -13.69 18.55
N ASN A 118 4.91 -14.15 19.63
CA ASN A 118 4.45 -13.99 21.01
C ASN A 118 4.67 -12.61 21.63
N GLY A 119 5.17 -11.65 20.86
CA GLY A 119 5.28 -10.22 21.24
C GLY A 119 4.27 -9.33 20.54
N PHE A 120 3.50 -9.87 19.60
CA PHE A 120 2.64 -9.07 18.71
C PHE A 120 1.50 -8.34 19.45
N GLY A 121 1.01 -8.91 20.57
CA GLY A 121 0.01 -8.31 21.47
C GLY A 121 0.61 -7.59 22.71
N ASN A 122 1.93 -7.40 22.79
CA ASN A 122 2.57 -6.81 23.96
C ASN A 122 2.57 -5.27 23.88
N PRO A 123 1.83 -4.55 24.76
CA PRO A 123 1.78 -3.08 24.71
C PRO A 123 3.15 -2.41 24.85
N SER A 124 4.12 -3.03 25.54
CA SER A 124 5.48 -2.48 25.66
C SER A 124 6.25 -2.47 24.31
N GLY A 125 5.83 -3.25 23.33
CA GLY A 125 6.43 -3.30 22.00
C GLY A 125 5.92 -2.22 21.04
N ILE A 126 4.89 -1.43 21.41
CA ILE A 126 4.27 -0.45 20.50
C ILE A 126 5.27 0.63 20.07
N ALA A 127 6.01 1.20 21.02
CA ALA A 127 6.99 2.25 20.72
C ALA A 127 8.12 1.75 19.80
N ALA A 128 8.54 0.49 19.96
CA ALA A 128 9.54 -0.16 19.12
C ALA A 128 8.97 -0.75 17.83
N LYS A 129 7.64 -0.62 17.59
CA LYS A 129 6.92 -1.19 16.44
C LYS A 129 7.04 -2.72 16.33
N THR A 130 7.30 -3.43 17.43
CA THR A 130 7.33 -4.89 17.52
C THR A 130 5.99 -5.49 17.92
N ALA A 131 5.04 -4.66 18.39
CA ALA A 131 3.68 -5.03 18.68
C ALA A 131 2.69 -4.29 17.79
N ASN A 132 1.55 -4.90 17.54
CA ASN A 132 0.48 -4.30 16.75
C ASN A 132 -0.61 -3.72 17.65
N PRO A 133 -0.88 -2.41 17.63
CA PRO A 133 -1.88 -1.78 18.49
C PRO A 133 -3.28 -2.38 18.35
N TYR A 134 -3.68 -2.85 17.16
CA TYR A 134 -4.98 -3.49 16.99
C TYR A 134 -5.03 -4.86 17.68
N TYR A 135 -3.96 -5.67 17.65
CA TYR A 135 -3.95 -6.94 18.37
C TYR A 135 -3.83 -6.73 19.88
N VAL A 136 -3.06 -5.74 20.33
CA VAL A 136 -2.99 -5.36 21.77
C VAL A 136 -4.39 -5.13 22.35
N ARG A 137 -5.36 -4.66 21.57
CA ARG A 137 -6.73 -4.43 22.04
C ARG A 137 -7.44 -5.70 22.50
N PHE A 138 -7.10 -6.87 21.94
CA PHE A 138 -7.86 -8.09 22.19
C PHE A 138 -6.99 -9.34 22.41
N ALA A 139 -5.67 -9.21 22.50
CA ALA A 139 -4.79 -10.30 22.87
C ALA A 139 -5.12 -10.81 24.29
N SER A 140 -5.18 -12.13 24.47
CA SER A 140 -5.50 -12.73 25.78
C SER A 140 -4.42 -12.49 26.83
N SER A 141 -3.18 -12.24 26.39
CA SER A 141 -2.07 -11.83 27.23
C SER A 141 -0.99 -11.12 26.37
N PRO A 142 -0.03 -10.43 27.01
CA PRO A 142 1.10 -9.80 26.31
C PRO A 142 1.99 -10.80 25.53
N THR A 143 1.95 -12.07 25.87
CA THR A 143 2.72 -13.14 25.23
C THR A 143 1.85 -14.08 24.37
N ALA A 144 0.56 -13.79 24.22
CA ALA A 144 -0.32 -14.57 23.37
C ALA A 144 0.08 -14.42 21.91
N THR A 145 -0.11 -15.48 21.14
CA THR A 145 -0.06 -15.43 19.67
C THR A 145 -1.48 -15.43 19.11
N VAL A 146 -1.67 -14.85 17.93
CA VAL A 146 -2.99 -14.82 17.27
C VAL A 146 -3.53 -16.25 17.04
N VAL A 147 -2.65 -17.16 16.62
CA VAL A 147 -3.00 -18.58 16.41
C VAL A 147 -3.28 -19.27 17.74
N GLY A 148 -2.55 -18.95 18.80
CA GLY A 148 -2.80 -19.46 20.15
C GLY A 148 -4.18 -19.06 20.68
N ASP A 149 -4.53 -17.79 20.54
CA ASP A 149 -5.85 -17.27 20.93
C ASP A 149 -6.98 -17.93 20.11
N ALA A 150 -6.74 -18.20 18.83
CA ALA A 150 -7.70 -18.92 18.00
C ALA A 150 -7.88 -20.37 18.47
N LEU A 151 -6.78 -21.09 18.71
CA LEU A 151 -6.81 -22.49 19.12
C LEU A 151 -7.44 -22.70 20.52
N ALA A 152 -7.26 -21.71 21.42
CA ALA A 152 -7.84 -21.74 22.76
C ALA A 152 -9.37 -21.78 22.75
N GLN A 153 -10.01 -21.33 21.68
CA GLN A 153 -11.46 -21.35 21.50
C GLN A 153 -11.98 -22.72 21.00
N ASN A 154 -11.11 -23.70 20.77
CA ASN A 154 -11.44 -25.02 20.25
C ASN A 154 -12.32 -24.96 18.98
N PRO A 155 -11.88 -24.26 17.92
CA PRO A 155 -12.70 -24.07 16.73
C PRO A 155 -12.96 -25.40 16.03
N THR A 156 -14.17 -25.58 15.51
CA THR A 156 -14.53 -26.71 14.63
C THR A 156 -14.33 -26.34 13.16
N PHE A 157 -14.36 -25.03 12.86
CA PHE A 157 -14.16 -24.47 11.52
C PHE A 157 -13.36 -23.17 11.61
N PHE A 158 -12.47 -22.92 10.65
CA PHE A 158 -11.75 -21.66 10.52
C PHE A 158 -11.66 -21.19 9.06
N SER A 159 -11.55 -19.88 8.88
CA SER A 159 -11.08 -19.27 7.63
C SER A 159 -9.70 -18.64 7.84
N LEU A 160 -8.81 -18.75 6.85
CA LEU A 160 -7.50 -18.13 6.87
C LEU A 160 -7.24 -17.40 5.55
N TRP A 161 -7.00 -16.09 5.62
CA TRP A 161 -6.52 -15.30 4.49
C TRP A 161 -5.39 -14.38 4.97
N ILE A 162 -4.15 -14.82 4.77
CA ILE A 162 -2.92 -14.17 5.25
C ILE A 162 -1.82 -14.32 4.21
N GLY A 163 -0.93 -13.34 4.12
CA GLY A 163 0.22 -13.33 3.23
C GLY A 163 0.30 -12.11 2.31
N ASN A 164 -0.78 -11.35 2.17
CA ASN A 164 -0.76 -10.14 1.34
C ASN A 164 0.30 -9.12 1.83
N ASN A 165 0.39 -8.90 3.14
CA ASN A 165 1.35 -7.97 3.73
C ASN A 165 2.81 -8.47 3.66
N ASP A 166 3.02 -9.76 3.40
CA ASP A 166 4.35 -10.34 3.20
C ASP A 166 5.05 -9.79 1.94
N THR A 167 4.29 -9.18 1.01
CA THR A 167 4.77 -8.48 -0.18
C THR A 167 4.32 -7.02 -0.26
N LEU A 168 3.15 -6.67 0.31
CA LEU A 168 2.54 -5.35 0.14
C LEU A 168 3.39 -4.22 0.72
N GLY A 169 4.06 -4.45 1.86
CA GLY A 169 4.93 -3.44 2.46
C GLY A 169 6.07 -3.04 1.54
N TYR A 170 6.77 -4.01 0.94
CA TYR A 170 7.80 -3.78 -0.07
C TYR A 170 7.22 -3.03 -1.29
N ALA A 171 6.13 -3.53 -1.85
CA ALA A 171 5.48 -2.92 -3.02
C ALA A 171 5.04 -1.47 -2.77
N SER A 172 4.38 -1.19 -1.63
CA SER A 172 3.85 0.13 -1.30
C SER A 172 4.93 1.17 -0.90
N ASN A 173 6.16 0.71 -0.74
CA ASN A 173 7.35 1.55 -0.58
C ASN A 173 8.22 1.59 -1.85
N GLY A 174 7.65 1.29 -3.02
CA GLY A 174 8.33 1.42 -4.30
C GLY A 174 9.44 0.40 -4.54
N GLY A 175 9.45 -0.73 -3.82
CA GLY A 175 10.53 -1.71 -3.93
C GLY A 175 11.74 -1.43 -3.04
N ASP A 176 11.71 -0.39 -2.21
CA ASP A 176 12.82 -0.03 -1.33
C ASP A 176 12.99 -1.05 -0.19
N VAL A 177 13.98 -1.92 -0.34
CA VAL A 177 14.33 -2.98 0.65
C VAL A 177 14.77 -2.43 2.00
N THR A 178 15.12 -1.14 2.09
CA THR A 178 15.51 -0.50 3.36
C THR A 178 14.29 -0.11 4.18
N LEU A 179 13.13 0.03 3.56
CA LEU A 179 11.86 0.38 4.21
C LEU A 179 11.04 -0.84 4.58
N ASP A 180 10.94 -1.83 3.69
CA ASP A 180 10.30 -3.12 3.96
C ASP A 180 10.87 -4.20 3.03
N GLN A 181 10.75 -5.47 3.45
CA GLN A 181 11.22 -6.62 2.70
C GLN A 181 10.11 -7.65 2.54
N MET A 182 10.11 -8.31 1.39
CA MET A 182 9.25 -9.47 1.19
C MET A 182 9.70 -10.63 2.07
N THR A 183 8.75 -11.37 2.64
CA THR A 183 9.07 -12.57 3.42
C THR A 183 9.64 -13.65 2.48
N PRO A 184 10.84 -14.22 2.74
CA PRO A 184 11.39 -15.30 1.91
C PRO A 184 10.42 -16.47 1.81
N ILE A 185 10.34 -17.12 0.63
CA ILE A 185 9.39 -18.22 0.38
C ILE A 185 9.57 -19.40 1.35
N THR A 186 10.80 -19.69 1.75
CA THR A 186 11.09 -20.74 2.75
C THR A 186 10.44 -20.43 4.09
N ASP A 187 10.56 -19.18 4.53
CA ASP A 187 10.06 -18.71 5.82
C ASP A 187 8.53 -18.61 5.76
N PHE A 188 7.99 -18.03 4.69
CA PHE A 188 6.54 -17.98 4.46
C PHE A 188 5.92 -19.38 4.52
N THR A 189 6.52 -20.36 3.82
CA THR A 189 6.02 -21.74 3.79
C THR A 189 6.07 -22.37 5.18
N ALA A 190 7.13 -22.13 5.95
CA ALA A 190 7.27 -22.64 7.31
C ALA A 190 6.21 -22.03 8.26
N TYR A 191 6.02 -20.69 8.19
CA TYR A 191 5.00 -20.01 8.99
C TYR A 191 3.60 -20.46 8.62
N TYR A 192 3.27 -20.50 7.34
CA TYR A 192 1.94 -20.91 6.87
C TYR A 192 1.64 -22.36 7.24
N SER A 193 2.61 -23.27 7.07
CA SER A 193 2.48 -24.67 7.50
C SER A 193 2.25 -24.79 9.00
N THR A 194 2.96 -24.02 9.81
CA THR A 194 2.81 -24.01 11.26
C THR A 194 1.42 -23.52 11.67
N ILE A 195 0.93 -22.45 11.07
CA ILE A 195 -0.42 -21.93 11.31
C ILE A 195 -1.46 -23.01 11.02
N ILE A 196 -1.42 -23.61 9.83
CA ILE A 196 -2.39 -24.65 9.41
C ILE A 196 -2.30 -25.87 10.30
N ASN A 197 -1.09 -26.40 10.56
CA ASN A 197 -0.91 -27.58 11.43
C ASN A 197 -1.47 -27.33 12.83
N THR A 198 -1.27 -26.13 13.37
CA THR A 198 -1.81 -25.75 14.67
C THR A 198 -3.35 -25.73 14.64
N MET A 199 -3.93 -25.10 13.62
CA MET A 199 -5.40 -24.97 13.53
C MET A 199 -6.11 -26.31 13.34
N VAL A 200 -5.53 -27.25 12.57
CA VAL A 200 -6.12 -28.57 12.35
C VAL A 200 -5.78 -29.57 13.43
N SER A 201 -4.90 -29.26 14.39
CA SER A 201 -4.38 -30.19 15.39
C SER A 201 -5.47 -30.85 16.28
N LYS A 202 -6.60 -30.14 16.45
CA LYS A 202 -7.77 -30.62 17.21
C LYS A 202 -8.94 -31.06 16.30
N GLY A 203 -8.68 -31.30 15.02
CA GLY A 203 -9.69 -31.79 14.06
C GLY A 203 -10.54 -30.68 13.39
N ALA A 204 -10.22 -29.41 13.58
CA ALA A 204 -10.92 -28.34 12.90
C ALA A 204 -10.82 -28.48 11.37
N LYS A 205 -11.91 -28.20 10.68
CA LYS A 205 -11.95 -28.02 9.22
C LYS A 205 -11.78 -26.55 8.88
N GLY A 206 -11.45 -26.23 7.64
CA GLY A 206 -11.26 -24.83 7.28
C GLY A 206 -11.29 -24.56 5.81
N VAL A 207 -11.28 -23.25 5.52
CA VAL A 207 -11.12 -22.70 4.18
C VAL A 207 -9.94 -21.72 4.19
N VAL A 208 -9.12 -21.83 3.17
CA VAL A 208 -7.99 -20.91 2.94
C VAL A 208 -8.14 -20.20 1.61
N ALA A 209 -7.70 -18.96 1.51
CA ALA A 209 -7.65 -18.22 0.27
C ALA A 209 -6.20 -17.98 -0.14
N ASN A 210 -5.93 -18.05 -1.45
CA ASN A 210 -4.66 -17.60 -2.01
C ASN A 210 -4.60 -16.07 -2.15
N LEU A 211 -3.47 -15.55 -2.60
CA LEU A 211 -3.15 -14.13 -2.61
C LEU A 211 -3.35 -13.54 -4.00
N PRO A 212 -4.16 -12.47 -4.15
CA PRO A 212 -4.15 -11.64 -5.35
C PRO A 212 -2.78 -11.00 -5.59
N TYR A 213 -2.48 -10.67 -6.84
CA TYR A 213 -1.34 -9.79 -7.11
C TYR A 213 -1.60 -8.41 -6.53
N VAL A 214 -0.76 -8.00 -5.57
CA VAL A 214 -0.87 -6.66 -4.98
C VAL A 214 -0.70 -5.55 -6.02
N THR A 215 0.11 -5.79 -7.05
CA THR A 215 0.32 -4.86 -8.17
C THR A 215 -0.93 -4.59 -9.03
N SER A 216 -2.01 -5.36 -8.86
CA SER A 216 -3.26 -5.21 -9.62
C SER A 216 -4.33 -4.36 -8.94
N ILE A 217 -4.10 -3.92 -7.70
CA ILE A 217 -5.06 -3.10 -6.95
C ILE A 217 -4.95 -1.60 -7.33
N PRO A 218 -5.99 -0.79 -7.09
CA PRO A 218 -6.00 0.64 -7.44
C PRO A 218 -4.82 1.45 -6.92
N PHE A 219 -4.25 1.07 -5.79
CA PHE A 219 -3.09 1.75 -5.21
C PHE A 219 -1.90 1.84 -6.20
N PHE A 220 -1.75 0.86 -7.09
CA PHE A 220 -0.67 0.80 -8.10
C PHE A 220 -1.12 1.18 -9.51
N THR A 221 -2.43 1.22 -9.78
CA THR A 221 -2.94 1.35 -11.15
C THR A 221 -3.70 2.66 -11.42
N THR A 222 -3.89 3.51 -10.40
CA THR A 222 -4.72 4.71 -10.53
C THR A 222 -3.98 5.91 -11.07
N VAL A 223 -2.74 6.16 -10.61
CA VAL A 223 -1.98 7.35 -11.02
C VAL A 223 -1.29 7.07 -12.36
N PRO A 224 -1.59 7.83 -13.43
CA PRO A 224 -0.90 7.63 -14.70
C PRO A 224 0.57 8.04 -14.60
N TYR A 225 1.43 7.41 -15.40
CA TYR A 225 2.86 7.74 -15.45
C TYR A 225 3.13 9.17 -15.96
N ASN A 226 2.18 9.77 -16.69
CA ASN A 226 2.29 11.06 -17.38
C ASN A 226 1.23 12.08 -16.94
N PRO A 227 1.09 12.39 -15.64
CA PRO A 227 0.03 13.26 -15.13
C PRO A 227 0.30 14.76 -15.36
N LEU A 228 1.53 15.15 -15.75
CA LEU A 228 1.95 16.55 -15.81
C LEU A 228 1.43 17.24 -17.06
N THR A 229 0.18 17.72 -17.02
CA THR A 229 -0.42 18.58 -18.04
C THR A 229 -0.19 20.06 -17.74
N SER A 230 -0.38 20.94 -18.75
CA SER A 230 -0.37 22.40 -18.52
C SER A 230 -1.35 22.80 -17.42
N ARG A 231 -2.52 22.17 -17.37
CA ARG A 231 -3.52 22.43 -16.30
C ARG A 231 -3.01 22.07 -14.90
N ILE A 232 -2.32 20.93 -14.75
CA ILE A 232 -1.77 20.49 -13.46
C ILE A 232 -0.60 21.40 -13.04
N LEU A 233 0.34 21.66 -13.96
CA LEU A 233 1.50 22.51 -13.69
C LEU A 233 1.13 23.98 -13.42
N GLY A 234 0.02 24.45 -14.00
CA GLY A 234 -0.54 25.77 -13.76
C GLY A 234 -1.58 25.83 -12.62
N LYS A 235 -1.74 24.75 -11.83
CA LYS A 235 -2.73 24.69 -10.72
C LYS A 235 -4.15 25.07 -11.16
N GLY A 236 -4.53 24.64 -12.35
CA GLY A 236 -5.84 24.91 -12.96
C GLY A 236 -5.81 25.97 -14.08
N ASP A 237 -4.81 26.81 -14.14
CA ASP A 237 -4.59 27.82 -15.22
C ASP A 237 -3.67 27.25 -16.30
N VAL A 238 -4.22 27.07 -17.51
CA VAL A 238 -3.48 26.46 -18.63
C VAL A 238 -2.35 27.40 -19.12
N ALA A 239 -2.56 28.70 -19.17
CA ALA A 239 -1.55 29.67 -19.66
C ALA A 239 -0.35 29.71 -18.70
N VAL A 240 -0.60 29.74 -17.40
CA VAL A 240 0.44 29.61 -16.36
C VAL A 240 1.21 28.30 -16.50
N GLY A 241 0.52 27.21 -16.76
CA GLY A 241 1.13 25.91 -16.95
C GLY A 241 1.99 25.81 -18.20
N GLU A 242 1.54 26.39 -19.32
CA GLU A 242 2.31 26.46 -20.57
C GLU A 242 3.60 27.28 -20.39
N LYS A 243 3.52 28.40 -19.69
CA LYS A 243 4.70 29.17 -19.32
C LYS A 243 5.64 28.36 -18.41
N THR A 244 5.11 27.65 -17.45
CA THR A 244 5.91 26.77 -16.58
C THR A 244 6.66 25.70 -17.39
N ILE A 245 6.01 25.11 -18.40
CA ILE A 245 6.64 24.14 -19.32
C ILE A 245 7.77 24.81 -20.10
N ASP A 246 7.55 26.04 -20.64
CA ASP A 246 8.61 26.76 -21.35
C ASP A 246 9.81 27.04 -20.45
N ASP A 247 9.56 27.54 -19.24
CA ASP A 247 10.61 27.83 -18.25
C ASP A 247 11.39 26.56 -17.85
N LEU A 248 10.68 25.43 -17.60
CA LEU A 248 11.30 24.15 -17.30
C LEU A 248 12.12 23.59 -18.47
N ASN A 249 11.60 23.72 -19.69
CA ASN A 249 12.32 23.28 -20.89
C ASN A 249 13.58 24.11 -21.13
N ALA A 250 13.49 25.43 -20.96
CA ALA A 250 14.64 26.33 -21.15
C ALA A 250 15.71 26.14 -20.05
N GLY A 251 15.27 25.98 -18.78
CA GLY A 251 16.17 26.01 -17.63
C GLY A 251 16.67 24.64 -17.17
N LEU A 252 15.97 23.54 -17.52
CA LEU A 252 16.28 22.22 -17.00
C LEU A 252 16.22 21.11 -18.07
N TYR A 253 15.03 20.83 -18.63
CA TYR A 253 14.82 19.65 -19.47
C TYR A 253 15.62 19.70 -20.77
N GLY A 254 15.67 20.84 -21.46
CA GLY A 254 16.46 21.03 -22.68
C GLY A 254 17.96 20.85 -22.43
N PRO A 255 18.56 21.59 -21.49
CA PRO A 255 19.96 21.40 -21.12
C PRO A 255 20.31 19.98 -20.66
N LEU A 256 19.50 19.34 -19.82
CA LEU A 256 19.71 17.94 -19.40
C LEU A 256 19.63 16.98 -20.58
N ASN A 257 18.64 17.16 -21.47
CA ASN A 257 18.51 16.31 -22.66
C ASN A 257 19.75 16.40 -23.56
N GLN A 258 20.30 17.63 -23.75
CA GLN A 258 21.53 17.81 -24.53
C GLN A 258 22.72 17.10 -23.89
N ILE A 259 22.91 17.25 -22.58
CA ILE A 259 23.97 16.57 -21.83
C ILE A 259 23.81 15.04 -21.94
N LEU A 260 22.62 14.54 -21.66
CA LEU A 260 22.31 13.09 -21.70
C LEU A 260 22.46 12.54 -23.13
N THR A 261 22.09 13.29 -24.17
CA THR A 261 22.27 12.91 -25.57
C THR A 261 23.76 12.77 -25.91
N ALA A 262 24.58 13.71 -25.47
CA ALA A 262 26.04 13.63 -25.64
C ALA A 262 26.67 12.43 -24.90
N LEU A 263 26.03 11.96 -23.84
CA LEU A 263 26.41 10.77 -23.07
C LEU A 263 25.75 9.48 -23.56
N GLY A 264 25.01 9.49 -24.68
CA GLY A 264 24.31 8.32 -25.21
C GLY A 264 23.05 7.90 -24.42
N ALA A 265 22.49 8.78 -23.60
CA ALA A 265 21.33 8.55 -22.71
C ALA A 265 20.20 9.58 -22.92
N GLY A 266 20.07 10.18 -24.08
CA GLY A 266 19.12 11.24 -24.40
C GLY A 266 17.64 10.82 -24.35
N ASP A 267 17.36 9.54 -24.28
CA ASP A 267 16.02 8.98 -24.10
C ASP A 267 15.52 9.04 -22.64
N ARG A 268 16.42 9.26 -21.67
CA ARG A 268 16.06 9.30 -20.24
C ARG A 268 15.19 10.51 -19.89
N ILE A 269 15.55 11.69 -20.39
CA ILE A 269 14.85 12.95 -20.10
C ILE A 269 14.66 13.73 -21.39
N LYS A 270 13.42 14.02 -21.76
CA LYS A 270 13.03 14.76 -22.96
C LYS A 270 12.29 16.05 -22.57
N PRO A 271 12.34 17.09 -23.40
CA PRO A 271 11.55 18.30 -23.18
C PRO A 271 10.06 18.01 -22.99
N LEU A 272 9.41 18.82 -22.17
CA LEU A 272 7.98 18.70 -21.86
C LEU A 272 7.12 19.23 -22.99
N SER A 273 5.95 18.65 -23.21
CA SER A 273 4.93 19.04 -24.19
C SER A 273 3.83 19.89 -23.54
N LYS A 274 3.36 20.92 -24.23
CA LYS A 274 2.19 21.71 -23.82
C LYS A 274 0.86 21.05 -24.15
N THR A 275 0.85 20.12 -25.13
CA THR A 275 -0.38 19.57 -25.72
C THR A 275 -0.71 18.15 -25.24
N SER A 276 0.20 17.54 -24.49
CA SER A 276 0.01 16.16 -23.95
C SER A 276 0.42 16.11 -22.50
N GLY A 277 -0.02 15.05 -21.81
CA GLY A 277 0.49 14.73 -20.47
C GLY A 277 1.96 14.34 -20.53
N ASN A 278 2.75 14.89 -19.63
CA ASN A 278 4.18 14.60 -19.51
C ASN A 278 4.44 13.63 -18.36
N PRO A 279 5.42 12.70 -18.54
CA PRO A 279 5.81 11.79 -17.48
C PRO A 279 6.40 12.51 -16.28
N VAL A 280 6.19 11.97 -15.10
CA VAL A 280 6.91 12.41 -13.90
C VAL A 280 8.40 12.08 -14.03
N LEU A 281 9.23 12.87 -13.39
CA LEU A 281 10.66 12.64 -13.27
C LEU A 281 10.92 11.77 -12.04
N MET A 282 11.74 10.71 -12.17
CA MET A 282 12.00 9.74 -11.12
C MET A 282 13.44 9.24 -11.14
N ILE A 283 13.90 8.70 -10.02
CA ILE A 283 15.13 7.92 -9.95
C ILE A 283 14.81 6.49 -10.41
N ASP A 284 15.75 5.90 -11.16
CA ASP A 284 15.74 4.49 -11.53
C ASP A 284 17.12 3.92 -11.22
N GLU A 285 17.21 3.20 -10.11
CA GLU A 285 18.47 2.64 -9.63
C GLU A 285 19.02 1.51 -10.51
N THR A 286 18.21 0.97 -11.41
CA THR A 286 18.66 -0.03 -12.38
C THR A 286 19.52 0.57 -13.50
N LEU A 287 19.47 1.92 -13.66
CA LEU A 287 20.23 2.62 -14.68
C LEU A 287 21.70 2.82 -14.27
N PRO A 288 22.63 2.81 -15.24
CA PRO A 288 24.00 3.25 -15.01
C PRO A 288 24.04 4.68 -14.45
N ASP A 289 24.84 4.88 -13.40
CA ASP A 289 25.01 6.19 -12.79
C ASP A 289 25.90 7.09 -13.66
N LEU A 290 25.33 8.18 -14.14
CA LEU A 290 26.00 9.20 -14.95
C LEU A 290 26.34 10.47 -14.15
N SER A 291 26.30 10.44 -12.82
CA SER A 291 26.52 11.60 -11.95
C SER A 291 27.82 12.32 -12.25
N ALA A 292 28.94 11.60 -12.38
CA ALA A 292 30.24 12.16 -12.67
C ALA A 292 30.30 12.79 -14.08
N GLN A 293 29.72 12.10 -15.06
CA GLN A 293 29.70 12.54 -16.45
C GLN A 293 28.83 13.78 -16.65
N ILE A 294 27.61 13.80 -16.06
CA ILE A 294 26.73 14.97 -16.09
C ILE A 294 27.44 16.18 -15.45
N LYS A 295 28.05 15.99 -14.27
CA LYS A 295 28.82 17.04 -13.61
C LYS A 295 29.96 17.56 -14.50
N ALA A 296 30.74 16.67 -15.12
CA ALA A 296 31.85 17.06 -15.97
C ALA A 296 31.39 17.91 -17.16
N VAL A 297 30.36 17.46 -17.90
CA VAL A 297 29.81 18.21 -19.06
C VAL A 297 29.18 19.53 -18.60
N ALA A 298 28.34 19.54 -17.55
CA ALA A 298 27.71 20.74 -17.03
C ALA A 298 28.74 21.80 -16.58
N SER A 299 29.88 21.39 -16.06
CA SER A 299 30.96 22.30 -15.64
C SER A 299 31.60 23.08 -16.81
N THR A 300 31.48 22.58 -18.04
CA THR A 300 31.99 23.26 -19.25
C THR A 300 31.01 24.28 -19.82
N ILE A 301 29.76 24.27 -19.37
CA ILE A 301 28.70 25.19 -19.84
C ILE A 301 28.57 26.34 -18.85
N PRO A 302 28.89 27.60 -19.20
CA PRO A 302 28.96 28.70 -18.24
C PRO A 302 27.67 28.89 -17.40
N THR A 303 26.50 28.71 -18.02
CA THR A 303 25.20 28.85 -17.36
C THR A 303 24.85 27.70 -16.38
N LEU A 304 25.46 26.55 -16.57
CA LEU A 304 25.23 25.35 -15.75
C LEU A 304 26.36 25.07 -14.77
N ALA A 305 27.55 25.60 -14.98
CA ALA A 305 28.74 25.35 -14.17
C ALA A 305 28.50 25.57 -12.66
N PRO A 306 27.78 26.61 -12.20
CA PRO A 306 27.45 26.78 -10.77
C PRO A 306 26.60 25.65 -10.18
N LEU A 307 25.81 24.98 -11.02
CA LEU A 307 24.89 23.87 -10.62
C LEU A 307 25.45 22.49 -10.98
N ALA A 308 26.63 22.37 -11.57
CA ALA A 308 27.15 21.13 -12.13
C ALA A 308 27.17 19.97 -11.12
N THR A 309 27.60 20.24 -9.86
CA THR A 309 27.62 19.24 -8.79
C THR A 309 26.20 18.79 -8.43
N TYR A 310 25.25 19.73 -8.32
CA TYR A 310 23.87 19.43 -8.06
C TYR A 310 23.24 18.62 -9.20
N LEU A 311 23.43 19.05 -10.45
CA LEU A 311 22.89 18.34 -11.62
C LEU A 311 23.41 16.91 -11.70
N GLY A 312 24.71 16.68 -11.51
CA GLY A 312 25.26 15.34 -11.46
C GLY A 312 24.61 14.48 -10.37
N ALA A 313 24.63 14.95 -9.12
CA ALA A 313 24.12 14.20 -7.98
C ALA A 313 22.61 13.89 -8.08
N THR A 314 21.83 14.83 -8.64
CA THR A 314 20.36 14.71 -8.69
C THR A 314 19.88 13.89 -9.90
N TYR A 315 20.57 14.01 -11.06
CA TYR A 315 20.05 13.42 -12.30
C TYR A 315 20.87 12.23 -12.83
N GLY A 316 21.86 11.77 -12.09
CA GLY A 316 22.76 10.67 -12.51
C GLY A 316 22.03 9.39 -12.87
N ARG A 317 20.98 9.06 -12.14
CA ARG A 317 20.10 7.92 -12.41
C ARG A 317 18.65 8.34 -12.68
N ALA A 318 18.40 9.62 -12.96
CA ALA A 318 17.06 10.09 -13.23
C ALA A 318 16.61 9.76 -14.65
N ARG A 319 15.32 9.48 -14.78
CA ARG A 319 14.59 9.41 -16.06
C ARG A 319 13.13 9.85 -15.90
N GLN A 320 12.50 10.12 -17.00
CA GLN A 320 11.05 10.23 -17.06
C GLN A 320 10.38 8.84 -16.93
N ALA A 321 9.25 8.78 -16.25
CA ALA A 321 8.47 7.56 -16.08
C ALA A 321 7.96 7.04 -17.43
N LYS A 322 7.80 5.72 -17.54
CA LYS A 322 7.25 5.00 -18.70
C LYS A 322 5.88 4.42 -18.35
N SER A 323 5.12 4.02 -19.35
CA SER A 323 3.79 3.41 -19.17
C SER A 323 3.78 2.10 -18.39
N THR A 324 4.95 1.51 -18.18
CA THR A 324 5.14 0.28 -17.40
C THR A 324 5.51 0.54 -15.94
N ASP A 325 5.84 1.78 -15.59
CA ASP A 325 6.12 2.16 -14.20
C ASP A 325 4.81 2.40 -13.45
N MET A 326 4.75 2.00 -12.20
CA MET A 326 3.57 2.18 -11.35
C MET A 326 3.79 3.33 -10.38
N ILE A 327 3.14 4.45 -10.64
CA ILE A 327 3.13 5.59 -9.72
C ILE A 327 2.16 5.28 -8.59
N LEU A 328 2.64 5.25 -7.35
CA LEU A 328 1.82 4.85 -6.21
C LEU A 328 0.71 5.88 -5.93
N LEU A 329 -0.45 5.43 -5.48
CA LEU A 329 -1.58 6.32 -5.17
C LEU A 329 -1.20 7.37 -4.11
N SER A 330 -0.41 6.99 -3.11
CA SER A 330 0.13 7.90 -2.09
C SER A 330 0.98 9.04 -2.67
N THR A 331 1.57 8.84 -3.84
CA THR A 331 2.42 9.81 -4.54
C THR A 331 1.64 10.96 -5.16
N GLN A 332 0.33 10.77 -5.43
CA GLN A 332 -0.49 11.78 -6.09
C GLN A 332 -0.39 13.16 -5.43
N ASN A 333 -0.36 13.21 -4.10
CA ASN A 333 -0.25 14.44 -3.33
C ASN A 333 1.19 14.97 -3.21
N ALA A 334 2.18 14.17 -3.61
CA ALA A 334 3.59 14.55 -3.60
C ALA A 334 4.03 15.21 -4.91
N ILE A 335 3.24 15.10 -6.00
CA ILE A 335 3.54 15.72 -7.30
C ILE A 335 3.57 17.23 -7.14
N GLY A 336 4.70 17.85 -7.52
CA GLY A 336 4.91 19.30 -7.43
C GLY A 336 5.13 19.82 -6.00
N GLY A 337 5.15 18.94 -4.99
CA GLY A 337 5.52 19.30 -3.62
C GLY A 337 6.95 19.78 -3.53
N THR A 338 7.22 20.74 -2.65
CA THR A 338 8.56 21.34 -2.50
C THR A 338 9.48 20.41 -1.69
N VAL A 339 10.67 20.14 -2.23
CA VAL A 339 11.76 19.47 -1.51
C VAL A 339 12.78 20.46 -0.99
N THR A 340 13.47 20.11 0.09
CA THR A 340 14.58 20.90 0.61
C THR A 340 15.79 20.76 -0.31
N LEU A 341 16.28 21.88 -0.84
CA LEU A 341 17.42 21.93 -1.74
C LEU A 341 18.70 22.42 -1.02
N PRO A 342 19.88 22.04 -1.51
CA PRO A 342 21.13 22.60 -1.05
C PRO A 342 21.19 24.13 -1.23
N PRO A 343 21.94 24.87 -0.38
CA PRO A 343 22.14 26.31 -0.54
C PRO A 343 22.66 26.68 -1.94
N GLY A 344 22.10 27.74 -2.54
CA GLY A 344 22.50 28.22 -3.86
C GLY A 344 21.80 27.54 -5.05
N VAL A 345 21.01 26.47 -4.80
CA VAL A 345 20.19 25.84 -5.84
C VAL A 345 18.86 26.58 -5.96
N PRO A 346 18.44 26.99 -7.17
CA PRO A 346 17.16 27.67 -7.39
C PRO A 346 15.97 26.86 -6.90
N ALA A 347 15.04 27.47 -6.18
CA ALA A 347 13.85 26.82 -5.66
C ALA A 347 12.97 26.16 -6.74
N THR A 348 13.03 26.67 -7.97
CA THR A 348 12.33 26.09 -9.13
C THR A 348 12.77 24.66 -9.48
N LEU A 349 13.93 24.23 -9.01
CA LEU A 349 14.44 22.86 -9.18
C LEU A 349 13.97 21.89 -8.07
N GLY A 350 13.13 22.34 -7.15
CA GLY A 350 12.67 21.56 -6.00
C GLY A 350 11.24 21.05 -6.09
N ALA A 351 10.61 21.05 -7.26
CA ALA A 351 9.26 20.50 -7.43
C ALA A 351 9.32 18.98 -7.64
N ASN A 352 8.90 18.23 -6.61
CA ASN A 352 8.99 16.77 -6.57
C ASN A 352 8.22 16.08 -7.72
N GLY A 353 8.85 15.17 -8.43
CA GLY A 353 8.33 14.51 -9.64
C GLY A 353 8.25 15.40 -10.88
N VAL A 354 8.57 16.70 -10.76
CA VAL A 354 8.51 17.67 -11.85
C VAL A 354 9.92 18.15 -12.22
N SER A 355 10.58 18.91 -11.37
CA SER A 355 11.97 19.36 -11.56
C SER A 355 12.95 18.62 -10.63
N TYR A 356 12.47 17.97 -9.60
CA TYR A 356 13.21 17.08 -8.73
C TYR A 356 12.72 15.64 -8.90
N PRO A 357 13.59 14.66 -9.16
CA PRO A 357 13.15 13.29 -9.38
C PRO A 357 12.47 12.68 -8.15
N PHE A 358 11.39 11.95 -8.34
CA PHE A 358 10.85 11.11 -7.27
C PHE A 358 11.90 10.12 -6.77
N ALA A 359 11.99 9.98 -5.46
CA ALA A 359 12.75 8.90 -4.86
C ALA A 359 12.03 7.56 -5.10
N ASP A 360 12.74 6.46 -4.95
CA ASP A 360 12.32 5.08 -5.14
C ASP A 360 10.93 4.80 -4.53
N LYS A 361 10.74 5.09 -3.27
CA LYS A 361 9.49 4.89 -2.51
C LYS A 361 8.19 5.46 -3.13
N TYR A 362 8.27 6.19 -4.21
CA TYR A 362 7.12 6.80 -4.87
C TYR A 362 6.68 6.06 -6.14
N VAL A 363 7.53 5.18 -6.66
CA VAL A 363 7.30 4.51 -7.94
C VAL A 363 7.79 3.08 -7.87
N LEU A 364 6.94 2.13 -8.26
CA LEU A 364 7.34 0.74 -8.37
C LEU A 364 7.77 0.45 -9.82
N LEU A 365 9.01 -0.06 -9.97
CA LEU A 365 9.57 -0.40 -11.26
C LEU A 365 8.99 -1.72 -11.82
N PRO A 366 8.99 -1.93 -13.16
CA PRO A 366 8.51 -3.18 -13.79
C PRO A 366 9.27 -4.43 -13.32
N SER A 367 10.58 -4.32 -13.03
CA SER A 367 11.39 -5.40 -12.48
C SER A 367 10.90 -5.83 -11.10
N GLU A 368 10.63 -4.87 -10.23
CA GLU A 368 10.12 -5.09 -8.87
C GLU A 368 8.70 -5.65 -8.88
N ALA A 369 7.82 -5.11 -9.74
CA ALA A 369 6.49 -5.65 -9.94
C ALA A 369 6.52 -7.11 -10.40
N THR A 370 7.49 -7.48 -11.27
CA THR A 370 7.70 -8.85 -11.70
C THR A 370 8.18 -9.75 -10.56
N GLU A 371 9.12 -9.27 -9.75
CA GLU A 371 9.63 -9.99 -8.58
C GLU A 371 8.51 -10.23 -7.56
N ILE A 372 7.70 -9.21 -7.25
CA ILE A 372 6.55 -9.32 -6.35
C ILE A 372 5.56 -10.38 -6.86
N ASN A 373 5.20 -10.32 -8.14
CA ASN A 373 4.22 -11.25 -8.71
C ASN A 373 4.76 -12.70 -8.71
N SER A 374 6.04 -12.91 -9.02
CA SER A 374 6.70 -14.22 -8.95
C SER A 374 6.75 -14.77 -7.51
N THR A 375 6.97 -13.89 -6.54
CA THR A 375 6.93 -14.24 -5.11
C THR A 375 5.52 -14.64 -4.69
N ILE A 376 4.50 -13.90 -5.12
CA ILE A 376 3.09 -14.24 -4.84
C ILE A 376 2.71 -15.58 -5.49
N ASP A 377 3.16 -15.87 -6.71
CA ASP A 377 2.94 -17.17 -7.35
C ASP A 377 3.55 -18.31 -6.53
N SER A 378 4.75 -18.11 -5.99
CA SER A 378 5.41 -19.08 -5.11
C SER A 378 4.65 -19.29 -3.79
N TYR A 379 4.17 -18.22 -3.17
CA TYR A 379 3.30 -18.30 -1.99
C TYR A 379 1.99 -19.04 -2.30
N ASN A 380 1.36 -18.74 -3.42
CA ASN A 380 0.10 -19.36 -3.82
C ASN A 380 0.26 -20.87 -4.08
N ALA A 381 1.39 -21.28 -4.66
CA ALA A 381 1.72 -22.70 -4.82
C ALA A 381 1.88 -23.39 -3.44
N ALA A 382 2.56 -22.76 -2.49
CA ALA A 382 2.72 -23.29 -1.13
C ALA A 382 1.36 -23.36 -0.40
N ILE A 383 0.54 -22.32 -0.44
CA ILE A 383 -0.81 -22.27 0.14
C ILE A 383 -1.66 -23.44 -0.39
N LYS A 384 -1.70 -23.61 -1.72
CA LYS A 384 -2.48 -24.66 -2.38
C LYS A 384 -2.02 -26.05 -1.96
N SER A 385 -0.71 -26.30 -2.00
CA SER A 385 -0.11 -27.57 -1.59
C SER A 385 -0.43 -27.94 -0.14
N ILE A 386 -0.30 -26.97 0.78
CA ILE A 386 -0.61 -27.18 2.20
C ILE A 386 -2.11 -27.43 2.39
N ALA A 387 -2.98 -26.67 1.73
CA ALA A 387 -4.42 -26.84 1.80
C ALA A 387 -4.84 -28.26 1.35
N ASP A 388 -4.33 -28.71 0.20
CA ASP A 388 -4.62 -30.05 -0.35
C ASP A 388 -4.15 -31.14 0.59
N SER A 389 -2.94 -31.00 1.15
CA SER A 389 -2.38 -32.01 2.08
C SER A 389 -3.19 -32.18 3.38
N LYS A 390 -3.98 -31.17 3.76
CA LYS A 390 -4.82 -31.14 4.97
C LYS A 390 -6.32 -31.30 4.67
N GLY A 391 -6.70 -31.46 3.41
CA GLY A 391 -8.09 -31.57 3.00
C GLY A 391 -8.91 -30.33 3.33
N LEU A 392 -8.30 -29.14 3.23
CA LEU A 392 -8.97 -27.86 3.43
C LEU A 392 -9.63 -27.35 2.15
N ALA A 393 -10.74 -26.64 2.29
CA ALA A 393 -11.34 -25.93 1.17
C ALA A 393 -10.42 -24.79 0.72
N PHE A 394 -10.39 -24.51 -0.59
CA PHE A 394 -9.53 -23.52 -1.20
C PHE A 394 -10.34 -22.51 -2.01
N VAL A 395 -10.06 -21.22 -1.80
CA VAL A 395 -10.63 -20.11 -2.57
C VAL A 395 -9.53 -19.49 -3.42
N ASP A 396 -9.72 -19.47 -4.74
CA ASP A 396 -8.81 -18.81 -5.68
C ASP A 396 -9.13 -17.31 -5.80
N ALA A 397 -8.72 -16.55 -4.78
CA ALA A 397 -8.87 -15.09 -4.76
C ALA A 397 -7.98 -14.41 -5.82
N ASN A 398 -6.85 -15.02 -6.21
CA ASN A 398 -6.00 -14.51 -7.28
C ASN A 398 -6.72 -14.53 -8.62
N ALA A 399 -7.37 -15.64 -8.98
CA ALA A 399 -8.15 -15.72 -10.20
C ALA A 399 -9.31 -14.72 -10.21
N LYS A 400 -10.00 -14.54 -9.07
CA LYS A 400 -11.09 -13.57 -8.95
C LYS A 400 -10.60 -12.13 -9.09
N MET A 401 -9.44 -11.80 -8.53
CA MET A 401 -8.85 -10.47 -8.72
C MET A 401 -8.42 -10.22 -10.17
N LYS A 402 -7.87 -11.23 -10.84
CA LYS A 402 -7.56 -11.14 -12.28
C LYS A 402 -8.81 -10.85 -13.12
N GLU A 403 -9.93 -11.54 -12.82
CA GLU A 403 -11.22 -11.30 -13.49
C GLU A 403 -11.72 -9.86 -13.22
N LEU A 404 -11.69 -9.41 -11.95
CA LEU A 404 -12.09 -8.06 -11.55
C LEU A 404 -11.28 -6.96 -12.24
N SER A 405 -10.00 -7.21 -12.51
CA SER A 405 -9.08 -6.25 -13.13
C SER A 405 -9.26 -6.14 -14.66
N GLN A 406 -10.03 -7.05 -15.28
CA GLN A 406 -10.37 -6.93 -16.70
C GLN A 406 -11.33 -5.77 -16.93
N SER A 407 -11.37 -5.27 -18.17
CA SER A 407 -12.33 -4.22 -18.56
C SER A 407 -13.78 -4.66 -18.44
N SER A 408 -14.07 -5.96 -18.55
CA SER A 408 -15.38 -6.57 -18.30
C SER A 408 -15.76 -6.55 -16.82
N GLY A 409 -14.80 -6.66 -15.92
CA GLY A 409 -15.04 -6.80 -14.49
C GLY A 409 -15.79 -8.07 -14.12
N ILE A 410 -16.38 -8.07 -12.93
CA ILE A 410 -17.26 -9.14 -12.43
C ILE A 410 -18.69 -8.63 -12.40
N GLN A 411 -19.62 -9.42 -12.91
CA GLN A 411 -21.05 -9.16 -12.83
C GLN A 411 -21.61 -9.90 -11.62
N PHE A 412 -22.23 -9.19 -10.70
CA PHE A 412 -22.91 -9.79 -9.56
C PHE A 412 -24.21 -9.06 -9.30
N ASP A 413 -25.31 -9.78 -9.20
CA ASP A 413 -26.68 -9.28 -8.94
C ASP A 413 -27.09 -8.09 -9.83
N GLY A 414 -26.77 -8.16 -11.14
CA GLY A 414 -27.07 -7.11 -12.11
C GLY A 414 -26.11 -5.90 -12.04
N VAL A 415 -25.19 -5.85 -11.11
CA VAL A 415 -24.20 -4.79 -10.97
C VAL A 415 -22.84 -5.26 -11.49
N ARG A 416 -22.17 -4.39 -12.26
CA ARG A 416 -20.82 -4.63 -12.75
C ARG A 416 -19.80 -3.99 -11.83
N TYR A 417 -18.90 -4.82 -11.28
CA TYR A 417 -17.80 -4.41 -10.43
C TYR A 417 -16.47 -4.49 -11.18
N THR A 418 -15.58 -3.52 -10.95
CA THR A 418 -14.25 -3.47 -11.55
C THR A 418 -13.23 -3.02 -10.51
N ALA A 419 -11.93 -3.21 -10.81
CA ALA A 419 -10.84 -2.72 -9.97
C ALA A 419 -10.55 -1.20 -10.11
N LYS A 420 -11.43 -0.43 -10.77
CA LYS A 420 -11.22 1.02 -10.91
C LYS A 420 -11.39 1.72 -9.57
N PHE A 421 -10.46 2.61 -9.25
CA PHE A 421 -10.54 3.42 -8.03
C PHE A 421 -11.82 4.26 -8.00
N VAL A 422 -12.49 4.32 -6.87
CA VAL A 422 -13.76 5.01 -6.58
C VAL A 422 -14.94 4.54 -7.44
N THR A 423 -14.78 4.43 -8.76
CA THR A 423 -15.88 4.17 -9.71
C THR A 423 -16.12 2.71 -10.00
N GLY A 424 -15.23 1.83 -9.54
CA GLY A 424 -15.30 0.39 -9.79
C GLY A 424 -16.25 -0.36 -8.86
N GLY A 425 -16.61 0.22 -7.73
CA GLY A 425 -17.54 -0.33 -6.75
C GLY A 425 -16.97 -1.46 -5.89
N THR A 426 -15.69 -1.77 -6.00
CA THR A 426 -15.07 -2.89 -5.27
C THR A 426 -14.10 -2.41 -4.20
N PHE A 427 -13.25 -1.45 -4.55
CA PHE A 427 -12.21 -0.97 -3.64
C PHE A 427 -12.65 0.24 -2.85
N SER A 428 -12.24 0.27 -1.59
CA SER A 428 -12.42 1.40 -0.69
C SER A 428 -11.50 2.58 -1.06
N LEU A 429 -11.66 3.71 -0.36
CA LEU A 429 -10.98 4.96 -0.69
C LEU A 429 -9.46 4.95 -0.42
N ASP A 430 -8.93 3.91 0.20
CA ASP A 430 -7.48 3.72 0.33
C ASP A 430 -6.82 3.06 -0.90
N GLY A 431 -7.64 2.55 -1.82
CA GLY A 431 -7.18 1.87 -3.04
C GLY A 431 -6.52 0.51 -2.82
N VAL A 432 -6.57 -0.02 -1.60
CA VAL A 432 -5.97 -1.30 -1.18
C VAL A 432 -7.02 -2.32 -0.75
N HIS A 433 -7.97 -1.90 0.07
CA HIS A 433 -8.99 -2.77 0.67
C HIS A 433 -10.31 -2.76 -0.09
N LEU A 434 -11.07 -3.84 0.06
CA LEU A 434 -12.40 -4.02 -0.55
C LEU A 434 -13.49 -3.38 0.29
#